data_7de4c427bc85addf3a8c3e3496858317
#
_entry.id   7de4c427bc85addf3a8c3e3496858317
#
_cell.length_a   1.000
_cell.length_b   1.000
_cell.length_c   1.000
_cell.angle_alpha   90.00
_cell.angle_beta   90.00
_cell.angle_gamma   90.00
#
_symmetry.space_group_name_H-M   'P 1'
#
loop_
_entity.id
_entity.type
_entity.pdbx_description
1 polymer ?
#
loop_
_entity_poly.entity_id
_entity_poly.type
_entity_poly.pdbx_seq_one_letter_code
_entity_poly.pdbx_strand_id
1 'polypeptide(L)'
;MIIGVAGKIDSGKSLVCSILRNIADQYGKRVEIKSFAYPIYKIVSELTGISIEEIKRRKKNHVTVQVKDQVTNYRSIMQTIGNGLREYGHDDIWIDSLFGVDNQEAIRELTWKTDWWIIEDLRYTNEAKRIKSLSGYVFQVVRDESENNSHVAENSLSAWSEWDLIINNNYKTVDEAKAEIHKELDDFVKEVLYG
;
A
#
# COMPACT_ATOMS: atom_id res chain seq x y z
N MET A 1 6.75 -10.91 -9.54
CA MET A 1 5.30 -10.73 -9.29
C MET A 1 5.07 -9.40 -8.58
N ILE A 2 4.00 -8.68 -8.91
CA ILE A 2 3.60 -7.45 -8.22
C ILE A 2 2.23 -7.69 -7.59
N ILE A 3 2.05 -7.35 -6.30
CA ILE A 3 0.77 -7.46 -5.59
C ILE A 3 0.48 -6.13 -4.92
N GLY A 4 -0.61 -5.47 -5.31
CA GLY A 4 -1.12 -4.28 -4.66
C GLY A 4 -2.21 -4.62 -3.64
N VAL A 5 -2.08 -4.13 -2.41
CA VAL A 5 -3.03 -4.39 -1.33
C VAL A 5 -3.78 -3.11 -0.98
N ALA A 6 -5.08 -3.11 -1.25
CA ALA A 6 -6.02 -2.04 -0.97
C ALA A 6 -6.92 -2.37 0.23
N GLY A 7 -7.53 -1.36 0.81
CA GLY A 7 -8.49 -1.49 1.91
C GLY A 7 -8.52 -0.24 2.78
N LYS A 8 -9.59 -0.05 3.51
CA LYS A 8 -9.78 1.08 4.43
C LYS A 8 -8.76 1.09 5.58
N ILE A 9 -8.72 2.18 6.33
CA ILE A 9 -7.94 2.25 7.58
C ILE A 9 -8.44 1.11 8.49
N ASP A 10 -7.49 0.46 9.16
CA ASP A 10 -7.72 -0.65 10.11
C ASP A 10 -8.42 -1.90 9.54
N SER A 11 -8.51 -2.03 8.20
CA SER A 11 -9.03 -3.25 7.57
C SER A 11 -8.12 -4.48 7.73
N GLY A 12 -6.82 -4.29 8.07
CA GLY A 12 -5.86 -5.39 8.22
C GLY A 12 -4.86 -5.53 7.07
N LYS A 13 -4.70 -4.53 6.21
CA LYS A 13 -3.70 -4.55 5.11
C LYS A 13 -2.30 -4.99 5.54
N SER A 14 -1.82 -4.44 6.65
CA SER A 14 -0.48 -4.77 7.15
C SER A 14 -0.36 -6.23 7.57
N LEU A 15 -1.43 -6.85 8.06
CA LEU A 15 -1.48 -8.28 8.36
C LEU A 15 -1.36 -9.08 7.07
N VAL A 16 -2.16 -8.75 6.05
CA VAL A 16 -2.12 -9.39 4.73
C VAL A 16 -0.73 -9.29 4.11
N CYS A 17 -0.11 -8.10 4.11
CA CYS A 17 1.25 -7.92 3.58
C CYS A 17 2.29 -8.75 4.34
N SER A 18 2.15 -8.86 5.67
CA SER A 18 3.04 -9.70 6.50
C SER A 18 2.88 -11.19 6.18
N ILE A 19 1.65 -11.66 5.98
CA ILE A 19 1.37 -13.06 5.61
C ILE A 19 1.92 -13.36 4.21
N LEU A 20 1.68 -12.48 3.23
CA LEU A 20 2.23 -12.61 1.88
C LEU A 20 3.76 -12.71 1.88
N ARG A 21 4.43 -11.92 2.73
CA ARG A 21 5.87 -12.00 2.89
C ARG A 21 6.31 -13.36 3.41
N ASN A 22 5.63 -13.87 4.46
CA ASN A 22 5.95 -15.19 5.01
C ASN A 22 5.71 -16.32 3.99
N ILE A 23 4.63 -16.22 3.19
CA ILE A 23 4.37 -17.18 2.10
C ILE A 23 5.50 -17.12 1.07
N ALA A 24 5.89 -15.94 0.62
CA ALA A 24 6.98 -15.78 -0.33
C ALA A 24 8.29 -16.38 0.20
N ASP A 25 8.62 -16.17 1.48
CA ASP A 25 9.78 -16.76 2.14
C ASP A 25 9.72 -18.30 2.13
N GLN A 26 8.52 -18.90 2.33
CA GLN A 26 8.31 -20.36 2.23
C GLN A 26 8.57 -20.89 0.82
N TYR A 27 8.26 -20.09 -0.21
CA TYR A 27 8.54 -20.41 -1.61
C TYR A 27 9.96 -20.00 -2.07
N GLY A 28 10.82 -19.56 -1.14
CA GLY A 28 12.19 -19.12 -1.43
C GLY A 28 12.25 -17.87 -2.32
N LYS A 29 11.22 -17.01 -2.28
CA LYS A 29 11.14 -15.78 -3.08
C LYS A 29 11.66 -14.58 -2.29
N ARG A 30 12.46 -13.77 -2.95
CA ARG A 30 12.92 -12.48 -2.39
C ARG A 30 11.80 -11.44 -2.53
N VAL A 31 11.44 -10.80 -1.42
CA VAL A 31 10.31 -9.85 -1.37
C VAL A 31 10.78 -8.46 -0.97
N GLU A 32 10.25 -7.45 -1.64
CA GLU A 32 10.31 -6.07 -1.16
C GLU A 32 8.89 -5.52 -0.91
N ILE A 33 8.71 -4.92 0.27
CA ILE A 33 7.51 -4.15 0.58
C ILE A 33 7.72 -2.74 0.02
N LYS A 34 6.82 -2.32 -0.86
CA LYS A 34 6.82 -1.01 -1.51
C LYS A 34 5.62 -0.18 -1.06
N SER A 35 5.71 1.14 -1.24
CA SER A 35 4.65 2.09 -0.88
C SER A 35 4.68 3.28 -1.82
N PHE A 36 3.53 3.66 -2.38
CA PHE A 36 3.36 4.90 -3.15
C PHE A 36 3.60 6.15 -2.29
N ALA A 37 3.32 6.06 -0.98
CA ALA A 37 3.56 7.16 -0.05
C ALA A 37 5.02 7.29 0.41
N TYR A 38 5.91 6.35 0.10
CA TYR A 38 7.30 6.41 0.57
C TYR A 38 8.03 7.69 0.16
N PRO A 39 7.91 8.20 -1.08
CA PRO A 39 8.51 9.48 -1.46
C PRO A 39 7.97 10.67 -0.65
N ILE A 40 6.69 10.63 -0.27
CA ILE A 40 6.09 11.68 0.58
C ILE A 40 6.76 11.69 1.97
N TYR A 41 7.00 10.51 2.56
CA TYR A 41 7.75 10.41 3.81
C TYR A 41 9.17 10.98 3.69
N LYS A 42 9.85 10.74 2.57
CA LYS A 42 11.18 11.32 2.31
C LYS A 42 11.11 12.85 2.27
N ILE A 43 10.16 13.41 1.52
CA ILE A 43 9.98 14.87 1.42
C ILE A 43 9.75 15.45 2.82
N VAL A 44 8.84 14.88 3.61
CA VAL A 44 8.55 15.36 4.96
C VAL A 44 9.77 15.21 5.88
N SER A 45 10.52 14.13 5.76
CA SER A 45 11.75 13.89 6.52
C SER A 45 12.81 14.96 6.22
N GLU A 46 13.05 15.27 4.96
CA GLU A 46 13.96 16.32 4.54
C GLU A 46 13.54 17.73 5.03
N LEU A 47 12.24 18.03 4.92
CA LEU A 47 11.72 19.34 5.34
C LEU A 47 11.74 19.54 6.85
N THR A 48 11.64 18.47 7.65
CA THR A 48 11.50 18.54 9.09
C THR A 48 12.73 18.12 9.87
N GLY A 49 13.69 17.46 9.23
CA GLY A 49 14.84 16.86 9.90
C GLY A 49 14.48 15.64 10.78
N ILE A 50 13.25 15.09 10.64
CA ILE A 50 12.76 13.99 11.46
C ILE A 50 12.83 12.70 10.64
N SER A 51 13.27 11.59 11.28
CA SER A 51 13.36 10.30 10.60
C SER A 51 11.99 9.79 10.11
N ILE A 52 11.97 8.99 9.06
CA ILE A 52 10.76 8.40 8.51
C ILE A 52 10.03 7.55 9.56
N GLU A 53 10.75 6.80 10.37
CA GLU A 53 10.20 5.97 11.45
C GLU A 53 9.47 6.83 12.48
N GLU A 54 10.06 7.95 12.86
CA GLU A 54 9.45 8.89 13.80
C GLU A 54 8.23 9.59 13.19
N ILE A 55 8.26 9.93 11.89
CA ILE A 55 7.09 10.47 11.18
C ILE A 55 5.96 9.43 11.16
N LYS A 56 6.26 8.17 10.87
CA LYS A 56 5.28 7.06 10.91
C LYS A 56 4.64 6.94 12.30
N ARG A 57 5.45 7.00 13.36
CA ARG A 57 5.00 6.96 14.75
C ARG A 57 4.09 8.15 15.09
N ARG A 58 4.48 9.37 14.75
CA ARG A 58 3.71 10.59 14.99
C ARG A 58 2.40 10.61 14.21
N LYS A 59 2.41 10.15 12.97
CA LYS A 59 1.21 10.00 12.14
C LYS A 59 0.21 9.03 12.77
N LYS A 60 0.67 7.88 13.27
CA LYS A 60 -0.16 6.87 13.94
C LYS A 60 -0.77 7.42 15.24
N ASN A 61 0.01 8.16 16.02
CA ASN A 61 -0.41 8.71 17.31
C ASN A 61 -1.10 10.08 17.20
N HIS A 62 -1.44 10.52 15.98
CA HIS A 62 -2.10 11.81 15.72
C HIS A 62 -1.40 13.02 16.37
N VAL A 63 -0.06 12.98 16.46
CA VAL A 63 0.72 14.06 17.06
C VAL A 63 0.52 15.33 16.25
N THR A 64 0.07 16.39 16.94
CA THR A 64 -0.10 17.72 16.36
C THR A 64 1.21 18.49 16.31
N VAL A 65 1.32 19.33 15.29
CA VAL A 65 2.45 20.26 15.09
C VAL A 65 1.88 21.66 14.94
N GLN A 66 2.41 22.61 15.67
CA GLN A 66 2.04 24.02 15.51
C GLN A 66 2.94 24.64 14.44
N VAL A 67 2.32 25.20 13.39
CA VAL A 67 2.99 25.92 12.32
C VAL A 67 2.40 27.34 12.31
N LYS A 68 3.14 28.33 12.81
CA LYS A 68 2.65 29.68 13.06
C LYS A 68 1.38 29.64 13.93
N ASP A 69 0.27 30.17 13.44
CA ASP A 69 -1.02 30.23 14.14
C ASP A 69 -1.93 29.02 13.86
N GLN A 70 -1.43 28.00 13.12
CA GLN A 70 -2.21 26.83 12.75
C GLN A 70 -1.70 25.57 13.44
N VAL A 71 -2.63 24.76 13.92
CA VAL A 71 -2.36 23.41 14.43
C VAL A 71 -2.65 22.42 13.31
N THR A 72 -1.67 21.63 12.97
CA THR A 72 -1.79 20.57 11.95
C THR A 72 -1.23 19.25 12.51
N ASN A 73 -1.23 18.20 11.72
CA ASN A 73 -0.60 16.93 12.06
C ASN A 73 0.11 16.32 10.85
N TYR A 74 0.95 15.32 11.09
CA TYR A 74 1.74 14.70 10.01
C TYR A 74 0.87 14.05 8.94
N ARG A 75 -0.31 13.54 9.29
CA ARG A 75 -1.27 12.98 8.31
C ARG A 75 -1.73 14.07 7.33
N SER A 76 -2.17 15.22 7.85
CA SER A 76 -2.62 16.35 7.03
C SER A 76 -1.50 16.90 6.14
N ILE A 77 -0.28 17.06 6.68
CA ILE A 77 0.88 17.51 5.91
C ILE A 77 1.14 16.57 4.74
N MET A 78 1.19 15.26 5.00
CA MET A 78 1.43 14.25 3.97
C MET A 78 0.31 14.20 2.92
N GLN A 79 -0.94 14.36 3.34
CA GLN A 79 -2.09 14.43 2.43
C GLN A 79 -2.02 15.67 1.53
N THR A 80 -1.65 16.83 2.08
CA THR A 80 -1.48 18.07 1.31
C THR A 80 -0.39 17.91 0.26
N ILE A 81 0.77 17.35 0.61
CA ILE A 81 1.85 17.08 -0.33
C ILE A 81 1.41 16.08 -1.40
N GLY A 82 0.81 14.97 -0.95
CA GLY A 82 0.37 13.89 -1.83
C GLY A 82 -0.67 14.34 -2.86
N ASN A 83 -1.68 15.06 -2.43
CA ASN A 83 -2.74 15.57 -3.31
C ASN A 83 -2.25 16.75 -4.16
N GLY A 84 -1.50 17.68 -3.55
CA GLY A 84 -1.02 18.86 -4.27
C GLY A 84 -0.12 18.50 -5.44
N LEU A 85 0.79 17.54 -5.27
CA LEU A 85 1.64 17.11 -6.39
C LEU A 85 0.89 16.31 -7.46
N ARG A 86 -0.23 15.65 -7.13
CA ARG A 86 -1.13 15.08 -8.14
C ARG A 86 -1.88 16.18 -8.90
N GLU A 87 -2.44 17.14 -8.18
CA GLU A 87 -3.29 18.20 -8.74
C GLU A 87 -2.50 19.20 -9.59
N TYR A 88 -1.35 19.68 -9.10
CA TYR A 88 -0.55 20.73 -9.74
C TYR A 88 0.66 20.20 -10.52
N GLY A 89 1.01 18.93 -10.35
CA GLY A 89 2.02 18.21 -11.12
C GLY A 89 1.37 17.31 -12.17
N HIS A 90 1.29 16.02 -11.87
CA HIS A 90 0.51 15.08 -12.69
C HIS A 90 0.00 13.89 -11.85
N ASP A 91 -1.14 13.31 -12.26
CA ASP A 91 -1.85 12.29 -11.50
C ASP A 91 -1.01 11.04 -11.17
N ASP A 92 -0.08 10.68 -12.05
CA ASP A 92 0.76 9.48 -11.93
C ASP A 92 2.10 9.72 -11.22
N ILE A 93 2.33 10.91 -10.64
CA ILE A 93 3.64 11.28 -10.06
C ILE A 93 4.17 10.25 -9.04
N TRP A 94 3.31 9.69 -8.21
CA TRP A 94 3.70 8.68 -7.22
C TRP A 94 3.87 7.30 -7.83
N ILE A 95 3.15 7.02 -8.92
CA ILE A 95 3.28 5.82 -9.71
C ILE A 95 4.65 5.82 -10.39
N ASP A 96 4.99 6.90 -11.08
CA ASP A 96 6.29 7.04 -11.76
C ASP A 96 7.45 7.09 -10.76
N SER A 97 7.24 7.64 -9.57
CA SER A 97 8.24 7.60 -8.49
C SER A 97 8.52 6.18 -8.00
N LEU A 98 7.54 5.26 -8.06
CA LEU A 98 7.70 3.88 -7.63
C LEU A 98 8.18 2.97 -8.75
N PHE A 99 7.55 3.05 -9.91
CA PHE A 99 7.81 2.14 -11.04
C PHE A 99 8.90 2.65 -11.99
N GLY A 100 9.26 3.94 -11.89
CA GLY A 100 10.05 4.65 -12.88
C GLY A 100 9.24 5.03 -14.11
N VAL A 101 9.74 5.99 -14.86
CA VAL A 101 9.17 6.35 -16.17
C VAL A 101 9.25 5.12 -17.07
N ASP A 102 8.16 4.80 -17.75
CA ASP A 102 8.04 3.59 -18.59
C ASP A 102 8.28 2.26 -17.86
N ASN A 103 8.06 2.22 -16.54
CA ASN A 103 8.22 1.04 -15.68
C ASN A 103 9.64 0.46 -15.62
N GLN A 104 10.65 1.20 -16.04
CA GLN A 104 12.03 0.71 -16.11
C GLN A 104 12.59 0.29 -14.75
N GLU A 105 12.26 1.03 -13.67
CA GLU A 105 12.72 0.68 -12.33
C GLU A 105 12.11 -0.64 -11.84
N ALA A 106 10.79 -0.83 -12.03
CA ALA A 106 10.11 -2.06 -11.67
C ALA A 106 10.67 -3.26 -12.43
N ILE A 107 10.84 -3.13 -13.75
CA ILE A 107 11.39 -4.20 -14.60
C ILE A 107 12.81 -4.54 -14.13
N ARG A 108 13.65 -3.55 -13.88
CA ARG A 108 15.03 -3.76 -13.42
C ARG A 108 15.08 -4.48 -12.07
N GLU A 109 14.32 -4.03 -11.08
CA GLU A 109 14.35 -4.63 -9.75
C GLU A 109 13.78 -6.05 -9.73
N LEU A 110 12.63 -6.28 -10.38
CA LEU A 110 11.99 -7.60 -10.45
C LEU A 110 12.79 -8.62 -11.26
N THR A 111 13.68 -8.17 -12.14
CA THR A 111 14.57 -9.06 -12.90
C THR A 111 15.83 -9.42 -12.11
N TRP A 112 16.42 -8.46 -11.38
CA TRP A 112 17.77 -8.62 -10.84
C TRP A 112 17.86 -8.71 -9.32
N LYS A 113 16.94 -8.04 -8.57
CA LYS A 113 17.08 -7.87 -7.13
C LYS A 113 16.05 -8.66 -6.32
N THR A 114 14.83 -8.73 -6.80
CA THR A 114 13.70 -9.29 -6.06
C THR A 114 12.78 -10.07 -6.97
N ASP A 115 12.04 -11.00 -6.39
CA ASP A 115 11.07 -11.81 -7.13
C ASP A 115 9.66 -11.24 -7.00
N TRP A 116 9.35 -10.62 -5.85
CA TRP A 116 8.03 -10.05 -5.57
C TRP A 116 8.11 -8.64 -5.02
N TRP A 117 7.18 -7.78 -5.50
CA TRP A 117 6.82 -6.52 -4.85
C TRP A 117 5.45 -6.64 -4.22
N ILE A 118 5.34 -6.28 -2.93
CA ILE A 118 4.08 -6.12 -2.22
C ILE A 118 3.90 -4.63 -1.95
N ILE A 119 2.89 -4.02 -2.56
CA ILE A 119 2.58 -2.59 -2.42
C ILE A 119 1.47 -2.46 -1.39
N GLU A 120 1.81 -1.93 -0.19
CA GLU A 120 0.96 -1.98 1.00
C GLU A 120 -0.11 -0.87 1.09
N ASP A 121 -0.08 0.12 0.21
CA ASP A 121 -0.90 1.33 0.31
C ASP A 121 -1.61 1.71 -0.98
N LEU A 122 -2.05 0.71 -1.75
CA LEU A 122 -2.85 0.93 -2.95
C LEU A 122 -4.15 1.66 -2.62
N ARG A 123 -4.41 2.80 -3.29
CA ARG A 123 -5.54 3.68 -2.98
C ARG A 123 -6.27 4.26 -4.18
N TYR A 124 -5.61 4.38 -5.34
CA TYR A 124 -6.15 5.05 -6.51
C TYR A 124 -6.31 4.10 -7.69
N THR A 125 -7.33 4.37 -8.50
CA THR A 125 -7.63 3.55 -9.70
C THR A 125 -6.47 3.53 -10.70
N ASN A 126 -5.77 4.65 -10.88
CA ASN A 126 -4.60 4.70 -11.76
C ASN A 126 -3.43 3.84 -11.23
N GLU A 127 -3.25 3.77 -9.91
CA GLU A 127 -2.27 2.87 -9.28
C GLU A 127 -2.63 1.40 -9.56
N ALA A 128 -3.90 1.01 -9.38
CA ALA A 128 -4.39 -0.33 -9.68
C ALA A 128 -4.22 -0.68 -11.16
N LYS A 129 -4.60 0.22 -12.05
CA LYS A 129 -4.41 0.05 -13.50
C LYS A 129 -2.94 -0.15 -13.87
N ARG A 130 -2.02 0.60 -13.25
CA ARG A 130 -0.59 0.44 -13.49
C ARG A 130 -0.09 -0.94 -13.05
N ILE A 131 -0.53 -1.43 -11.90
CA ILE A 131 -0.21 -2.79 -11.43
C ILE A 131 -0.72 -3.84 -12.41
N LYS A 132 -1.97 -3.73 -12.85
CA LYS A 132 -2.57 -4.66 -13.82
C LYS A 132 -1.86 -4.62 -15.17
N SER A 133 -1.43 -3.45 -15.65
CA SER A 133 -0.67 -3.32 -16.91
C SER A 133 0.69 -4.01 -16.89
N LEU A 134 1.22 -4.28 -15.69
CA LEU A 134 2.45 -5.03 -15.45
C LEU A 134 2.18 -6.50 -15.11
N SER A 135 1.01 -7.02 -15.44
CA SER A 135 0.56 -8.39 -15.10
C SER A 135 0.62 -8.65 -13.59
N GLY A 136 0.40 -7.61 -12.78
CA GLY A 136 0.32 -7.71 -11.34
C GLY A 136 -1.10 -8.00 -10.85
N TYR A 137 -1.22 -8.27 -9.56
CA TYR A 137 -2.45 -8.63 -8.87
C TYR A 137 -2.88 -7.52 -7.91
N VAL A 138 -4.19 -7.35 -7.78
CA VAL A 138 -4.81 -6.30 -6.96
C VAL A 138 -5.76 -6.93 -5.95
N PHE A 139 -5.40 -6.84 -4.66
CA PHE A 139 -6.17 -7.42 -3.56
C PHE A 139 -6.93 -6.35 -2.80
N GLN A 140 -8.15 -6.69 -2.38
CA GLN A 140 -8.95 -5.87 -1.46
C GLN A 140 -9.03 -6.54 -0.09
N VAL A 141 -8.74 -5.79 0.96
CA VAL A 141 -8.96 -6.23 2.35
C VAL A 141 -10.18 -5.52 2.90
N VAL A 142 -11.21 -6.28 3.24
CA VAL A 142 -12.49 -5.79 3.76
C VAL A 142 -12.63 -6.15 5.23
N ARG A 143 -13.12 -5.20 6.04
CA ARG A 143 -13.51 -5.40 7.42
C ARG A 143 -14.70 -4.50 7.74
N ASP A 144 -15.75 -5.06 8.30
CA ASP A 144 -17.03 -4.37 8.53
C ASP A 144 -16.91 -3.19 9.50
N GLU A 145 -16.03 -3.32 10.50
CA GLU A 145 -15.75 -2.28 11.51
C GLU A 145 -14.70 -1.26 11.08
N SER A 146 -14.18 -1.33 9.84
CA SER A 146 -13.17 -0.39 9.39
C SER A 146 -13.74 1.03 9.26
N GLU A 147 -12.97 2.04 9.73
CA GLU A 147 -13.40 3.43 9.72
C GLU A 147 -13.78 3.92 8.31
N ASN A 148 -14.97 4.51 8.19
CA ASN A 148 -15.39 5.23 7.00
C ASN A 148 -14.78 6.64 7.03
N ASN A 149 -13.57 6.79 6.50
CA ASN A 149 -13.01 8.11 6.25
C ASN A 149 -13.57 8.70 4.96
N SER A 150 -14.04 9.95 5.04
CA SER A 150 -14.54 10.71 3.87
C SER A 150 -13.41 11.18 2.94
N HIS A 151 -12.16 10.78 3.18
CA HIS A 151 -11.03 11.22 2.35
C HIS A 151 -11.12 10.62 0.95
N VAL A 152 -10.89 11.44 -0.08
CA VAL A 152 -10.95 11.04 -1.51
C VAL A 152 -10.14 9.78 -1.80
N ALA A 153 -8.94 9.65 -1.21
CA ALA A 153 -8.09 8.48 -1.38
C ALA A 153 -8.69 7.17 -0.85
N GLU A 154 -9.56 7.22 0.16
CA GLU A 154 -10.20 6.01 0.73
C GLU A 154 -11.39 5.53 -0.13
N ASN A 155 -11.94 6.42 -0.98
CA ASN A 155 -13.10 6.15 -1.81
C ASN A 155 -12.76 6.02 -3.30
N SER A 156 -11.52 6.30 -3.72
CA SER A 156 -11.15 6.32 -5.14
C SER A 156 -11.17 4.94 -5.82
N LEU A 157 -11.12 3.86 -5.03
CA LEU A 157 -11.27 2.49 -5.50
C LEU A 157 -12.69 1.92 -5.32
N SER A 158 -13.68 2.72 -4.90
CA SER A 158 -15.05 2.25 -4.68
C SER A 158 -15.72 1.72 -5.96
N ALA A 159 -15.35 2.24 -7.11
CA ALA A 159 -15.82 1.81 -8.43
C ALA A 159 -14.90 0.77 -9.10
N TRP A 160 -13.82 0.35 -8.45
CA TRP A 160 -12.93 -0.67 -8.99
C TRP A 160 -13.55 -2.05 -8.86
N SER A 161 -13.58 -2.83 -9.93
CA SER A 161 -14.21 -4.17 -9.95
C SER A 161 -13.25 -5.30 -10.36
N GLU A 162 -12.02 -4.98 -10.78
CA GLU A 162 -11.05 -5.96 -11.26
C GLU A 162 -10.13 -6.47 -10.14
N TRP A 163 -10.76 -6.86 -9.00
CA TRP A 163 -10.04 -7.47 -7.88
C TRP A 163 -9.65 -8.91 -8.22
N ASP A 164 -8.41 -9.27 -8.04
CA ASP A 164 -7.96 -10.65 -8.17
C ASP A 164 -8.27 -11.47 -6.91
N LEU A 165 -8.32 -10.81 -5.74
CA LEU A 165 -8.70 -11.43 -4.48
C LEU A 165 -9.38 -10.41 -3.55
N ILE A 166 -10.48 -10.82 -2.89
CA ILE A 166 -11.16 -10.04 -1.85
C ILE A 166 -11.06 -10.79 -0.53
N ILE A 167 -10.26 -10.28 0.39
CA ILE A 167 -9.97 -10.89 1.69
C ILE A 167 -10.91 -10.30 2.74
N ASN A 168 -11.77 -11.12 3.30
CA ASN A 168 -12.63 -10.75 4.41
C ASN A 168 -11.91 -10.94 5.74
N ASN A 169 -11.61 -9.85 6.44
CA ASN A 169 -10.93 -9.85 7.73
C ASN A 169 -11.90 -9.63 8.90
N ASN A 170 -13.02 -10.34 8.91
CA ASN A 170 -14.07 -10.26 9.94
C ASN A 170 -13.93 -11.38 10.98
N TYR A 171 -12.72 -11.74 11.36
CA TYR A 171 -12.43 -12.78 12.33
C TYR A 171 -12.49 -12.26 13.77
N LYS A 172 -12.85 -13.15 14.71
CA LYS A 172 -12.98 -12.79 16.13
C LYS A 172 -11.65 -12.59 16.82
N THR A 173 -10.62 -13.31 16.38
CA THR A 173 -9.27 -13.23 16.94
C THR A 173 -8.23 -13.00 15.85
N VAL A 174 -7.09 -12.44 16.25
CA VAL A 174 -5.95 -12.23 15.34
C VAL A 174 -5.35 -13.55 14.85
N ASP A 175 -5.37 -14.58 15.68
CA ASP A 175 -4.80 -15.89 15.32
C ASP A 175 -5.69 -16.63 14.32
N GLU A 176 -7.01 -16.55 14.48
CA GLU A 176 -7.97 -17.04 13.50
C GLU A 176 -7.79 -16.31 12.16
N ALA A 177 -7.74 -14.97 12.20
CA ALA A 177 -7.48 -14.16 11.01
C ALA A 177 -6.18 -14.57 10.29
N LYS A 178 -5.08 -14.76 11.03
CA LYS A 178 -3.82 -15.20 10.44
C LYS A 178 -3.93 -16.55 9.74
N ALA A 179 -4.58 -17.52 10.37
CA ALA A 179 -4.70 -18.87 9.83
C ALA A 179 -5.53 -18.91 8.53
N GLU A 180 -6.69 -18.28 8.56
CA GLU A 180 -7.61 -18.29 7.42
C GLU A 180 -7.08 -17.45 6.25
N ILE A 181 -6.58 -16.24 6.51
CA ILE A 181 -5.99 -15.38 5.49
C ILE A 181 -4.71 -16.04 4.90
N HIS A 182 -3.90 -16.71 5.74
CA HIS A 182 -2.73 -17.44 5.24
C HIS A 182 -3.15 -18.52 4.24
N LYS A 183 -4.16 -19.32 4.59
CA LYS A 183 -4.66 -20.37 3.71
C LYS A 183 -5.16 -19.82 2.37
N GLU A 184 -5.99 -18.78 2.40
CA GLU A 184 -6.55 -18.14 1.20
C GLU A 184 -5.45 -17.58 0.29
N LEU A 185 -4.45 -16.90 0.87
CA LEU A 185 -3.31 -16.35 0.13
C LEU A 185 -2.37 -17.42 -0.41
N ASP A 186 -2.13 -18.49 0.35
CA ASP A 186 -1.28 -19.59 -0.09
C ASP A 186 -1.91 -20.37 -1.26
N ASP A 187 -3.24 -20.59 -1.21
CA ASP A 187 -3.98 -21.20 -2.29
C ASP A 187 -3.92 -20.35 -3.57
N PHE A 188 -4.12 -19.02 -3.45
CA PHE A 188 -3.94 -18.08 -4.56
C PHE A 188 -2.51 -18.12 -5.14
N VAL A 189 -1.51 -18.07 -4.28
CA VAL A 189 -0.10 -18.12 -4.71
C VAL A 189 0.24 -19.42 -5.43
N LYS A 190 -0.27 -20.56 -4.97
CA LYS A 190 -0.10 -21.86 -5.63
C LYS A 190 -0.71 -21.85 -7.03
N GLU A 191 -1.92 -21.34 -7.17
CA GLU A 191 -2.59 -21.21 -8.46
C GLU A 191 -1.75 -20.37 -9.44
N VAL A 192 -1.22 -19.23 -8.99
CA VAL A 192 -0.39 -18.35 -9.82
C VAL A 192 0.97 -18.96 -10.20
N LEU A 193 1.58 -19.74 -9.31
CA LEU A 193 2.92 -20.29 -9.56
C LEU A 193 2.90 -21.62 -10.32
N TYR A 194 1.84 -22.40 -10.21
CA TYR A 194 1.81 -23.79 -10.67
C TYR A 194 0.57 -24.15 -11.51
N GLY A 195 -0.46 -23.26 -11.58
CA GLY A 195 -1.65 -23.41 -12.43
C GLY A 195 -1.37 -22.91 -13.82
#